data_f0f0cecc1d4805b54c12254842095082
#
_entry.id   f0f0cecc1d4805b54c12254842095082
#
_cell.length_a   1.000
_cell.length_b   1.000
_cell.length_c   1.000
_cell.angle_alpha   90.00
_cell.angle_beta   90.00
_cell.angle_gamma   90.00
#
_symmetry.space_group_name_H-M   'P 1'
#
loop_
_entity.id
_entity.type
_entity.pdbx_description
1 polymer ?
#
loop_
_entity_poly.entity_id
_entity_poly.type
_entity_poly.pdbx_seq_one_letter_code
_entity_poly.pdbx_strand_id
1 'polypeptide(L)'
;MGSYDPVALDRIACELVGIDPDGVDYFRVAQEAGLGTTNRDDIEVVGDKVADCYKKMWVPYLEDIRNRWPEYEVHCEGACSSCQALLTLNMETLKAIGVYDDNTDMVVVAGGRNTLSPDTPDEKILLHGNCARKHLKEHPNAFFLQGCPPGEGSLYM
;
A
#
# COMPACT_ATOMS: atom_id res chain seq x y z
N MET A 1 -3.05 -24.30 8.36
CA MET A 1 -2.94 -24.65 6.91
C MET A 1 -1.52 -25.12 6.62
N GLY A 2 -1.31 -26.10 5.72
CA GLY A 2 0.00 -26.57 5.31
C GLY A 2 -0.04 -27.11 3.89
N SER A 3 1.07 -27.00 3.14
CA SER A 3 1.23 -27.54 1.79
C SER A 3 2.72 -27.79 1.52
N TYR A 4 3.03 -28.69 0.60
CA TYR A 4 4.37 -28.83 0.03
C TYR A 4 4.62 -27.84 -1.11
N ASP A 5 3.57 -27.21 -1.63
CA ASP A 5 3.61 -26.14 -2.61
C ASP A 5 3.27 -24.81 -1.92
N PRO A 6 4.26 -23.94 -1.63
CA PRO A 6 4.04 -22.67 -0.93
C PRO A 6 3.20 -21.69 -1.76
N VAL A 7 3.26 -21.74 -3.09
CA VAL A 7 2.49 -20.86 -3.97
C VAL A 7 1.02 -21.23 -3.91
N ALA A 8 0.70 -22.53 -3.98
CA ALA A 8 -0.66 -23.02 -3.81
C ALA A 8 -1.21 -22.68 -2.41
N LEU A 9 -0.37 -22.79 -1.37
CA LEU A 9 -0.75 -22.41 -0.01
C LEU A 9 -1.15 -20.94 0.09
N ASP A 10 -0.34 -20.06 -0.46
CA ASP A 10 -0.57 -18.61 -0.45
C ASP A 10 -1.81 -18.24 -1.25
N ARG A 11 -2.07 -18.92 -2.38
CA ARG A 11 -3.29 -18.70 -3.17
C ARG A 11 -4.55 -19.03 -2.37
N ILE A 12 -4.58 -20.14 -1.67
CA ILE A 12 -5.69 -20.51 -0.78
C ILE A 12 -5.78 -19.55 0.41
N ALA A 13 -4.65 -19.07 0.93
CA ALA A 13 -4.64 -18.06 1.99
C ALA A 13 -5.31 -16.77 1.55
N CYS A 14 -5.06 -16.30 0.33
CA CYS A 14 -5.74 -15.13 -0.24
C CYS A 14 -7.26 -15.33 -0.29
N GLU A 15 -7.73 -16.50 -0.73
CA GLU A 15 -9.17 -16.82 -0.74
C GLU A 15 -9.77 -16.77 0.66
N LEU A 16 -9.08 -17.33 1.66
CA LEU A 16 -9.56 -17.37 3.06
C LEU A 16 -9.74 -15.98 3.66
N VAL A 17 -8.94 -15.00 3.24
CA VAL A 17 -8.96 -13.64 3.79
C VAL A 17 -9.64 -12.62 2.86
N GLY A 18 -10.15 -13.06 1.73
CA GLY A 18 -10.88 -12.20 0.78
C GLY A 18 -9.98 -11.26 -0.02
N ILE A 19 -8.73 -11.64 -0.24
CA ILE A 19 -7.81 -10.97 -1.17
C ILE A 19 -7.92 -11.63 -2.53
N ASP A 20 -8.06 -10.83 -3.59
CA ASP A 20 -8.00 -11.33 -4.96
C ASP A 20 -6.55 -11.69 -5.32
N PRO A 21 -6.24 -13.00 -5.50
CA PRO A 21 -4.87 -13.42 -5.81
C PRO A 21 -4.40 -12.95 -7.19
N ASP A 22 -5.31 -12.69 -8.14
CA ASP A 22 -4.94 -12.23 -9.48
C ASP A 22 -4.45 -10.77 -9.46
N GLY A 23 -4.77 -10.02 -8.41
CA GLY A 23 -4.23 -8.69 -8.13
C GLY A 23 -2.85 -8.68 -7.44
N VAL A 24 -2.30 -9.86 -7.09
CA VAL A 24 -1.02 -9.98 -6.37
C VAL A 24 0.09 -10.39 -7.34
N ASP A 25 1.00 -9.47 -7.66
CA ASP A 25 2.11 -9.67 -8.63
C ASP A 25 2.97 -10.91 -8.35
N TYR A 26 3.05 -11.33 -7.10
CA TYR A 26 3.80 -12.52 -6.67
C TYR A 26 3.36 -13.77 -7.43
N PHE A 27 2.04 -14.00 -7.59
CA PHE A 27 1.54 -15.20 -8.28
C PHE A 27 1.92 -15.22 -9.75
N ARG A 28 1.86 -14.07 -10.42
CA ARG A 28 2.31 -13.94 -11.81
C ARG A 28 3.80 -14.26 -11.95
N VAL A 29 4.64 -13.69 -11.08
CA VAL A 29 6.09 -13.94 -11.08
C VAL A 29 6.41 -15.41 -10.78
N ALA A 30 5.72 -16.00 -9.80
CA ALA A 30 5.89 -17.41 -9.46
C ALA A 30 5.50 -18.33 -10.63
N GLN A 31 4.43 -18.04 -11.34
CA GLN A 31 3.99 -18.78 -12.52
C GLN A 31 5.00 -18.70 -13.66
N GLU A 32 5.49 -17.50 -13.98
CA GLU A 32 6.50 -17.27 -15.02
C GLU A 32 7.81 -18.02 -14.70
N ALA A 33 8.15 -18.13 -13.41
CA ALA A 33 9.34 -18.84 -12.94
C ALA A 33 9.13 -20.36 -12.74
N GLY A 34 7.91 -20.88 -12.89
CA GLY A 34 7.59 -22.29 -12.65
C GLY A 34 7.73 -22.72 -11.18
N LEU A 35 7.49 -21.80 -10.25
CA LEU A 35 7.70 -21.99 -8.80
C LEU A 35 6.42 -22.40 -8.06
N GLY A 36 5.68 -23.37 -8.58
CA GLY A 36 4.50 -23.89 -7.91
C GLY A 36 3.18 -23.60 -8.65
N THR A 37 2.06 -23.96 -8.03
CA THR A 37 0.74 -23.98 -8.64
C THR A 37 -0.02 -22.70 -8.35
N THR A 38 -0.30 -21.91 -9.39
CA THR A 38 -1.05 -20.65 -9.27
C THR A 38 -2.50 -20.78 -9.73
N ASN A 39 -2.82 -21.77 -10.58
CA ASN A 39 -4.19 -21.98 -11.03
C ASN A 39 -5.03 -22.66 -9.94
N ARG A 40 -6.16 -22.04 -9.59
CA ARG A 40 -7.05 -22.55 -8.53
C ARG A 40 -7.58 -23.96 -8.78
N ASP A 41 -7.87 -24.28 -10.03
CA ASP A 41 -8.46 -25.57 -10.42
C ASP A 41 -7.48 -26.74 -10.27
N ASP A 42 -6.19 -26.45 -10.22
CA ASP A 42 -5.12 -27.45 -10.04
C ASP A 42 -4.76 -27.66 -8.56
N ILE A 43 -5.45 -26.95 -7.63
CA ILE A 43 -5.19 -27.02 -6.18
C ILE A 43 -6.30 -27.81 -5.49
N GLU A 44 -5.96 -29.00 -4.98
CA GLU A 44 -6.85 -29.79 -4.12
C GLU A 44 -6.72 -29.30 -2.67
N VAL A 45 -7.87 -28.97 -2.05
CA VAL A 45 -7.95 -28.63 -0.63
C VAL A 45 -8.56 -29.78 0.14
N VAL A 46 -7.82 -30.33 1.09
CA VAL A 46 -8.22 -31.44 1.95
C VAL A 46 -8.49 -30.92 3.36
N GLY A 47 -9.60 -31.37 3.97
CA GLY A 47 -10.02 -30.96 5.31
C GLY A 47 -11.23 -30.03 5.28
N ASP A 48 -11.19 -28.96 6.07
CA ASP A 48 -12.29 -28.00 6.15
C ASP A 48 -12.46 -27.23 4.83
N LYS A 49 -13.71 -26.90 4.49
CA LYS A 49 -13.98 -26.13 3.27
C LYS A 49 -13.49 -24.69 3.43
N VAL A 50 -12.87 -24.14 2.38
CA VAL A 50 -12.41 -22.76 2.36
C VAL A 50 -13.52 -21.78 2.74
N ALA A 51 -14.75 -22.01 2.22
CA ALA A 51 -15.91 -21.16 2.51
C ALA A 51 -16.30 -21.13 3.98
N ASP A 52 -16.11 -22.24 4.72
CA ASP A 52 -16.44 -22.34 6.15
C ASP A 52 -15.40 -21.65 7.03
N CYS A 53 -14.18 -21.49 6.51
CA CYS A 53 -13.06 -20.83 7.19
C CYS A 53 -12.85 -19.37 6.72
N TYR A 54 -13.65 -18.89 5.78
CA TYR A 54 -13.51 -17.54 5.21
C TYR A 54 -13.70 -16.46 6.27
N LYS A 55 -12.74 -15.53 6.33
CA LYS A 55 -12.81 -14.34 7.16
C LYS A 55 -12.17 -13.17 6.42
N LYS A 56 -13.00 -12.27 5.90
CA LYS A 56 -12.48 -11.08 5.22
C LYS A 56 -11.59 -10.27 6.14
N MET A 57 -10.35 -10.06 5.71
CA MET A 57 -9.43 -9.13 6.36
C MET A 57 -9.61 -7.73 5.79
N TRP A 58 -9.42 -6.74 6.64
CA TRP A 58 -9.31 -5.37 6.18
C TRP A 58 -7.92 -5.17 5.54
N VAL A 59 -7.92 -4.64 4.33
CA VAL A 59 -6.71 -4.22 3.63
C VAL A 59 -6.87 -2.73 3.35
N PRO A 60 -5.89 -1.89 3.70
CA PRO A 60 -5.96 -0.46 3.42
C PRO A 60 -5.82 -0.24 1.91
N TYR A 61 -6.95 -0.01 1.25
CA TYR A 61 -6.97 0.39 -0.16
C TYR A 61 -6.87 1.90 -0.29
N LEU A 62 -6.43 2.37 -1.45
CA LEU A 62 -6.35 3.79 -1.77
C LEU A 62 -7.68 4.53 -1.56
N GLU A 63 -8.81 3.90 -1.86
CA GLU A 63 -10.14 4.46 -1.65
C GLU A 63 -10.42 4.71 -0.16
N ASP A 64 -9.99 3.81 0.72
CA ASP A 64 -10.13 3.99 2.17
C ASP A 64 -9.31 5.18 2.66
N ILE A 65 -8.11 5.37 2.11
CA ILE A 65 -7.23 6.49 2.43
C ILE A 65 -7.89 7.80 1.99
N ARG A 66 -8.39 7.88 0.75
CA ARG A 66 -9.09 9.07 0.22
C ARG A 66 -10.38 9.38 0.98
N ASN A 67 -11.15 8.36 1.36
CA ASN A 67 -12.37 8.54 2.13
C ASN A 67 -12.10 9.01 3.56
N ARG A 68 -10.96 8.64 4.12
CA ARG A 68 -10.58 9.02 5.49
C ARG A 68 -10.08 10.46 5.58
N TRP A 69 -9.45 10.96 4.53
CA TRP A 69 -8.94 12.33 4.42
C TRP A 69 -9.41 12.98 3.10
N PRO A 70 -10.72 13.26 2.99
CA PRO A 70 -11.27 13.84 1.77
C PRO A 70 -10.77 15.26 1.49
N GLU A 71 -10.20 15.92 2.50
CA GLU A 71 -9.58 17.24 2.41
C GLU A 71 -8.23 17.23 1.70
N TYR A 72 -7.60 16.05 1.55
CA TYR A 72 -6.27 15.93 0.96
C TYR A 72 -6.34 15.33 -0.45
N GLU A 73 -5.51 15.84 -1.35
CA GLU A 73 -5.27 15.22 -2.64
C GLU A 73 -4.27 14.08 -2.48
N VAL A 74 -4.72 12.82 -2.62
CA VAL A 74 -3.90 11.65 -2.33
C VAL A 74 -3.58 10.86 -3.60
N HIS A 75 -2.29 10.77 -3.93
CA HIS A 75 -1.72 10.01 -5.04
C HIS A 75 -0.94 8.81 -4.49
N CYS A 76 -1.44 7.59 -4.70
CA CYS A 76 -0.82 6.36 -4.19
C CYS A 76 -0.53 5.33 -5.28
N GLU A 77 -0.44 5.75 -6.55
CA GLU A 77 -0.21 4.86 -7.67
C GLU A 77 1.16 4.18 -7.57
N GLY A 78 1.11 2.84 -7.46
CA GLY A 78 2.29 2.02 -7.24
C GLY A 78 2.84 2.03 -5.81
N ALA A 79 2.03 2.48 -4.83
CA ALA A 79 2.34 2.27 -3.43
C ALA A 79 2.05 0.81 -3.04
N CYS A 80 3.00 0.16 -2.38
CA CYS A 80 2.79 -1.17 -1.81
C CYS A 80 1.91 -1.12 -0.56
N SER A 81 1.36 -2.27 -0.14
CA SER A 81 0.49 -2.37 1.04
C SER A 81 1.11 -1.81 2.32
N SER A 82 2.42 -1.98 2.50
CA SER A 82 3.14 -1.44 3.64
C SER A 82 3.17 0.10 3.64
N CYS A 83 3.40 0.72 2.47
CA CYS A 83 3.33 2.18 2.36
C CYS A 83 1.91 2.70 2.59
N GLN A 84 0.88 2.02 2.07
CA GLN A 84 -0.51 2.41 2.28
C GLN A 84 -0.92 2.34 3.76
N ALA A 85 -0.55 1.24 4.45
CA ALA A 85 -0.83 1.08 5.88
C ALA A 85 -0.14 2.14 6.74
N LEU A 86 1.16 2.37 6.50
CA LEU A 86 1.92 3.36 7.28
C LEU A 86 1.61 4.80 6.88
N LEU A 87 1.17 5.06 5.65
CA LEU A 87 0.65 6.38 5.28
C LEU A 87 -0.53 6.76 6.19
N THR A 88 -1.48 5.84 6.38
CA THR A 88 -2.61 6.05 7.30
C THR A 88 -2.14 6.47 8.70
N LEU A 89 -1.21 5.70 9.27
CA LEU A 89 -0.68 5.96 10.62
C LEU A 89 0.10 7.27 10.68
N ASN A 90 0.96 7.53 9.69
CA ASN A 90 1.77 8.75 9.64
C ASN A 90 0.90 10.01 9.48
N MET A 91 -0.16 9.96 8.66
CA MET A 91 -1.10 11.07 8.52
C MET A 91 -1.83 11.38 9.82
N GLU A 92 -2.28 10.36 10.56
CA GLU A 92 -2.87 10.54 11.89
C GLU A 92 -1.90 11.18 12.87
N THR A 93 -0.64 10.72 12.86
CA THR A 93 0.40 11.28 13.73
C THR A 93 0.71 12.74 13.39
N LEU A 94 0.90 13.06 12.11
CA LEU A 94 1.17 14.42 11.65
C LEU A 94 0.04 15.39 12.03
N LYS A 95 -1.20 14.95 11.93
CA LYS A 95 -2.37 15.71 12.38
C LYS A 95 -2.38 15.88 13.90
N ALA A 96 -2.10 14.82 14.65
CA ALA A 96 -2.08 14.84 16.12
C ALA A 96 -1.00 15.78 16.70
N ILE A 97 0.15 15.91 16.02
CA ILE A 97 1.24 16.80 16.43
C ILE A 97 1.11 18.23 15.84
N GLY A 98 0.04 18.50 15.08
CA GLY A 98 -0.27 19.82 14.55
C GLY A 98 0.62 20.31 13.40
N VAL A 99 1.27 19.40 12.69
CA VAL A 99 2.01 19.72 11.45
C VAL A 99 1.03 20.05 10.33
N TYR A 100 -0.10 19.36 10.32
CA TYR A 100 -1.19 19.60 9.39
C TYR A 100 -2.51 19.67 10.15
N ASP A 101 -3.37 20.57 9.75
CA ASP A 101 -4.72 20.73 10.25
C ASP A 101 -5.77 20.50 9.15
N ASP A 102 -7.05 20.56 9.52
CA ASP A 102 -8.17 20.34 8.60
C ASP A 102 -8.32 21.41 7.51
N ASN A 103 -7.56 22.52 7.60
CA ASN A 103 -7.57 23.62 6.64
C ASN A 103 -6.38 23.56 5.67
N THR A 104 -5.53 22.56 5.77
CA THR A 104 -4.34 22.43 4.95
C THR A 104 -4.67 21.68 3.66
N ASP A 105 -4.66 22.39 2.52
CA ASP A 105 -4.72 21.78 1.18
C ASP A 105 -3.43 21.01 0.91
N MET A 106 -3.40 19.74 1.29
CA MET A 106 -2.23 18.91 1.11
C MET A 106 -2.33 18.01 -0.11
N VAL A 107 -1.20 17.85 -0.79
CA VAL A 107 -0.98 16.84 -1.82
C VAL A 107 -0.06 15.77 -1.25
N VAL A 108 -0.61 14.59 -1.01
CA VAL A 108 0.11 13.45 -0.44
C VAL A 108 0.49 12.47 -1.55
N VAL A 109 1.78 12.18 -1.70
CA VAL A 109 2.30 11.32 -2.75
C VAL A 109 3.02 10.12 -2.15
N ALA A 110 2.51 8.91 -2.40
CA ALA A 110 3.15 7.65 -2.04
C ALA A 110 3.24 6.72 -3.25
N GLY A 111 4.33 5.97 -3.35
CA GLY A 111 4.56 5.08 -4.51
C GLY A 111 5.31 5.71 -5.66
N GLY A 112 5.67 4.89 -6.63
CA GLY A 112 6.60 5.27 -7.70
C GLY A 112 5.97 5.60 -9.06
N ARG A 113 4.65 5.45 -9.22
CA ARG A 113 3.97 5.63 -10.51
C ARG A 113 3.18 6.94 -10.62
N ASN A 114 3.24 7.77 -9.59
CA ASN A 114 2.53 9.04 -9.58
C ASN A 114 3.15 10.06 -10.51
N THR A 115 2.31 10.97 -10.98
CA THR A 115 2.69 12.24 -11.60
C THR A 115 2.22 13.37 -10.70
N LEU A 116 3.03 14.40 -10.56
CA LEU A 116 2.73 15.59 -9.77
C LEU A 116 2.91 16.81 -10.68
N SER A 117 2.03 17.79 -10.57
CA SER A 117 2.16 19.02 -11.34
C SER A 117 3.37 19.81 -10.85
N PRO A 118 4.25 20.30 -11.76
CA PRO A 118 5.35 21.19 -11.39
C PRO A 118 4.90 22.50 -10.71
N ASP A 119 3.65 22.89 -10.93
CA ASP A 119 3.06 24.12 -10.38
C ASP A 119 2.52 23.94 -8.96
N THR A 120 2.56 22.70 -8.41
CA THR A 120 2.12 22.44 -7.03
C THR A 120 3.11 23.08 -6.05
N PRO A 121 2.68 23.93 -5.12
CA PRO A 121 3.59 24.55 -4.14
C PRO A 121 4.25 23.50 -3.24
N ASP A 122 5.56 23.58 -3.08
CA ASP A 122 6.36 22.62 -2.33
C ASP A 122 5.89 22.46 -0.88
N GLU A 123 5.46 23.54 -0.25
CA GLU A 123 4.97 23.55 1.13
C GLU A 123 3.67 22.78 1.35
N LYS A 124 2.96 22.45 0.27
CA LYS A 124 1.74 21.64 0.29
C LYS A 124 1.99 20.17 0.02
N ILE A 125 3.23 19.79 -0.31
CA ILE A 125 3.54 18.43 -0.76
C ILE A 125 4.13 17.61 0.38
N LEU A 126 3.50 16.46 0.64
CA LEU A 126 4.05 15.38 1.47
C LEU A 126 4.46 14.21 0.57
N LEU A 127 5.74 13.96 0.44
CA LEU A 127 6.31 12.80 -0.24
C LEU A 127 6.53 11.66 0.78
N HIS A 128 5.78 10.57 0.65
CA HIS A 128 5.81 9.45 1.58
C HIS A 128 6.54 8.25 0.98
N GLY A 129 7.71 7.94 1.53
CA GLY A 129 8.52 6.78 1.16
C GLY A 129 9.51 7.02 0.02
N ASN A 130 10.53 6.16 -0.04
CA ASN A 130 11.62 6.28 -0.99
C ASN A 130 11.16 6.25 -2.46
N CYS A 131 10.04 5.59 -2.77
CA CYS A 131 9.49 5.54 -4.12
C CYS A 131 8.99 6.92 -4.61
N ALA A 132 8.57 7.80 -3.71
CA ALA A 132 8.15 9.16 -4.04
C ALA A 132 9.33 10.16 -4.18
N ARG A 133 10.56 9.75 -3.82
CA ARG A 133 11.77 10.59 -3.82
C ARG A 133 12.07 11.24 -5.17
N LYS A 134 11.64 10.63 -6.28
CA LYS A 134 11.86 11.18 -7.63
C LYS A 134 11.32 12.60 -7.79
N HIS A 135 10.24 12.94 -7.07
CA HIS A 135 9.59 14.26 -7.13
C HIS A 135 10.41 15.38 -6.48
N LEU A 136 11.41 15.06 -5.64
CA LEU A 136 12.33 16.07 -5.10
C LEU A 136 13.17 16.78 -6.18
N LYS A 137 13.22 16.26 -7.41
CA LYS A 137 13.89 16.96 -8.52
C LYS A 137 13.16 18.22 -8.95
N GLU A 138 11.83 18.19 -8.92
CA GLU A 138 10.94 19.28 -9.31
C GLU A 138 10.43 20.06 -8.09
N HIS A 139 10.35 19.40 -6.94
CA HIS A 139 9.86 19.94 -5.67
C HIS A 139 10.90 19.75 -4.56
N PRO A 140 12.04 20.50 -4.58
CA PRO A 140 13.16 20.26 -3.68
C PRO A 140 12.87 20.60 -2.20
N ASN A 141 11.87 21.44 -1.94
CA ASN A 141 11.49 21.83 -0.59
C ASN A 141 10.22 21.11 -0.08
N ALA A 142 9.71 20.12 -0.83
CA ALA A 142 8.59 19.31 -0.37
C ALA A 142 8.94 18.53 0.91
N PHE A 143 7.96 18.35 1.78
CA PHE A 143 8.17 17.56 2.99
C PHE A 143 8.33 16.09 2.63
N PHE A 144 9.49 15.50 2.92
CA PHE A 144 9.84 14.15 2.52
C PHE A 144 10.03 13.22 3.71
N LEU A 145 9.11 12.25 3.87
CA LEU A 145 9.25 11.15 4.81
C LEU A 145 10.04 10.01 4.17
N GLN A 146 11.32 9.93 4.52
CA GLN A 146 12.22 8.92 4.01
C GLN A 146 11.96 7.55 4.67
N GLY A 147 12.00 6.48 3.88
CA GLY A 147 11.89 5.09 4.35
C GLY A 147 11.27 4.17 3.31
N CYS A 148 11.30 2.85 3.57
CA CYS A 148 10.66 1.85 2.72
C CYS A 148 10.05 0.73 3.58
N PRO A 149 8.88 0.97 4.15
CA PRO A 149 8.13 2.23 4.26
C PRO A 149 8.73 3.19 5.31
N PRO A 150 8.33 4.47 5.34
CA PRO A 150 8.72 5.39 6.42
C PRO A 150 8.13 4.92 7.75
N GLY A 151 8.97 4.72 8.76
CA GLY A 151 8.51 4.45 10.11
C GLY A 151 8.17 5.73 10.87
N GLU A 152 7.55 5.59 12.06
CA GLU A 152 7.21 6.72 12.95
C GLU A 152 8.43 7.59 13.31
N GLY A 153 9.62 7.00 13.41
CA GLY A 153 10.87 7.73 13.66
C GLY A 153 11.23 8.73 12.56
N SER A 154 10.70 8.58 11.35
CA SER A 154 10.93 9.52 10.24
C SER A 154 10.20 10.86 10.43
N LEU A 155 9.25 10.93 11.36
CA LEU A 155 8.47 12.13 11.67
C LEU A 155 9.20 13.10 12.64
N TYR A 156 10.27 12.65 13.27
CA TYR A 156 10.99 13.39 14.31
C TYR A 156 12.38 13.88 13.87
N MET A 157 12.72 13.73 12.60
CA MET A 157 13.97 14.20 11.99
C MET A 157 13.76 15.50 11.22
#